data_3060bf19b69ae4ff04908fd8dee885bf
#
_entry.id   3060bf19b69ae4ff04908fd8dee885bf
#
_cell.length_a   1.000
_cell.length_b   1.000
_cell.length_c   1.000
_cell.angle_alpha   90.00
_cell.angle_beta   90.00
_cell.angle_gamma   90.00
#
_symmetry.space_group_name_H-M   'P 1'
#
loop_
_entity.id
_entity.type
_entity.pdbx_description
1 polymer ?
#
loop_
_entity_poly.entity_id
_entity_poly.type
_entity_poly.pdbx_seq_one_letter_code
_entity_poly.pdbx_strand_id
1 'polypeptide(L)'
;MNKKVYLILGLFCLLEGSNLFAQTQKVKNQPYGDYKLYHFGITIGLNFQDMLLTNSGLPAINSETGKEETWFATIPNYSPGFTVGLIADLFLNPYMNLRFTPSLSFGDKAFEFVEQEFSERFKTTIRSNYLMAPVDVKIRSMRLNNYRPYVIAGAFSALDLGLKKDEPLLLKPMNYGITIGLGCDFYLPIIKIAPEIRFCFGLNNVVEKNRTDLTDFSLMKYSDALTRGVPRMIIFTFNFE
;
A
#
# COMPACT_ATOMS: atom_id res chain seq x y z
N MET A 1 -11.74 29.86 22.60
CA MET A 1 -10.47 29.17 22.39
C MET A 1 -10.78 27.72 21.98
N ASN A 2 -10.37 27.25 20.80
CA ASN A 2 -10.88 26.02 20.16
C ASN A 2 -10.45 24.74 20.89
N LYS A 3 -11.39 23.81 21.17
CA LYS A 3 -11.13 22.48 21.76
C LYS A 3 -10.02 21.69 21.02
N LYS A 4 -9.84 21.93 19.71
CA LYS A 4 -8.76 21.36 18.88
C LYS A 4 -7.35 21.81 19.30
N VAL A 5 -7.21 23.05 19.81
CA VAL A 5 -5.92 23.59 20.29
C VAL A 5 -5.48 22.88 21.58
N TYR A 6 -6.41 22.60 22.49
CA TYR A 6 -6.09 21.85 23.71
C TYR A 6 -5.73 20.40 23.42
N LEU A 7 -6.34 19.80 22.42
CA LEU A 7 -6.02 18.43 22.00
C LEU A 7 -4.62 18.33 21.38
N ILE A 8 -4.23 19.31 20.57
CA ILE A 8 -2.87 19.41 20.00
C ILE A 8 -1.84 19.72 21.11
N LEU A 9 -2.15 20.62 22.02
CA LEU A 9 -1.27 20.93 23.14
C LEU A 9 -1.09 19.74 24.09
N GLY A 10 -2.18 18.99 24.37
CA GLY A 10 -2.13 17.77 25.15
C GLY A 10 -1.28 16.66 24.48
N LEU A 11 -1.40 16.51 23.15
CA LEU A 11 -0.59 15.58 22.39
C LEU A 11 0.89 15.98 22.40
N PHE A 12 1.19 17.27 22.33
CA PHE A 12 2.56 17.81 22.40
C PHE A 12 3.18 17.58 23.79
N CYS A 13 2.42 17.79 24.89
CA CYS A 13 2.88 17.50 26.24
C CYS A 13 3.15 16.01 26.51
N LEU A 14 2.39 15.11 25.86
CA LEU A 14 2.64 13.67 25.93
C LEU A 14 3.94 13.26 25.21
N LEU A 15 4.35 13.99 24.17
CA LEU A 15 5.58 13.77 23.44
C LEU A 15 6.83 14.28 24.21
N GLU A 16 6.69 15.34 24.98
CA GLU A 16 7.78 15.92 25.79
C GLU A 16 8.06 15.11 27.07
N GLY A 17 7.10 14.36 27.59
CA GLY A 17 7.25 13.56 28.81
C GLY A 17 8.24 12.39 28.71
N SER A 18 8.69 12.05 27.50
CA SER A 18 9.61 10.92 27.25
C SER A 18 11.09 11.26 27.47
N ASN A 19 11.46 12.52 27.66
CA ASN A 19 12.87 12.93 27.81
C ASN A 19 13.44 12.76 29.24
N LEU A 20 12.62 12.36 30.23
CA LEU A 20 13.02 12.27 31.62
C LEU A 20 13.78 10.97 32.01
N PHE A 21 13.90 10.01 31.11
CA PHE A 21 14.57 8.72 31.36
C PHE A 21 15.80 8.49 30.46
N ALA A 22 16.60 9.51 30.22
CA ALA A 22 17.86 9.39 29.49
C ALA A 22 18.96 8.70 30.33
N GLN A 23 18.65 7.57 30.98
CA GLN A 23 19.70 6.65 31.39
C GLN A 23 20.12 5.91 30.11
N THR A 24 21.40 6.03 29.75
CA THR A 24 22.03 5.27 28.67
C THR A 24 21.92 3.78 28.98
N GLN A 25 20.79 3.17 28.56
CA GLN A 25 20.58 1.74 28.73
C GLN A 25 21.57 0.99 27.85
N LYS A 26 22.38 0.15 28.46
CA LYS A 26 23.38 -0.66 27.76
C LYS A 26 22.70 -1.60 26.77
N VAL A 27 23.10 -1.51 25.51
CA VAL A 27 22.61 -2.41 24.44
C VAL A 27 22.95 -3.86 24.82
N LYS A 28 21.94 -4.73 24.95
CA LYS A 28 22.11 -6.13 25.39
C LYS A 28 22.37 -7.06 24.20
N ASN A 29 21.51 -6.99 23.17
CA ASN A 29 21.54 -7.92 22.02
C ASN A 29 22.17 -7.25 20.79
N GLN A 30 22.98 -7.98 20.03
CA GLN A 30 23.56 -7.57 18.76
C GLN A 30 24.19 -6.15 18.78
N PRO A 31 25.17 -5.85 19.62
CA PRO A 31 25.71 -4.48 19.80
C PRO A 31 26.35 -3.91 18.53
N TYR A 32 26.86 -4.76 17.63
CA TYR A 32 27.52 -4.38 16.38
C TYR A 32 26.66 -4.67 15.13
N GLY A 33 25.45 -5.20 15.31
CA GLY A 33 24.56 -5.56 14.20
C GLY A 33 24.26 -4.40 13.29
N ASP A 34 24.06 -3.21 13.85
CA ASP A 34 23.68 -2.01 13.10
C ASP A 34 24.76 -1.41 12.19
N TYR A 35 26.02 -1.80 12.35
CA TYR A 35 27.17 -1.26 11.61
C TYR A 35 27.59 -2.12 10.42
N LYS A 36 26.92 -3.25 10.20
CA LYS A 36 27.16 -4.06 9.01
C LYS A 36 26.74 -3.28 7.77
N LEU A 37 27.56 -3.32 6.72
CA LEU A 37 27.30 -2.59 5.47
C LEU A 37 26.02 -3.07 4.78
N TYR A 38 25.77 -4.38 4.77
CA TYR A 38 24.61 -5.01 4.18
C TYR A 38 23.86 -5.83 5.22
N HIS A 39 22.52 -5.75 5.17
CA HIS A 39 21.63 -6.62 5.90
C HIS A 39 20.66 -7.24 4.91
N PHE A 40 20.43 -8.52 5.06
CA PHE A 40 19.45 -9.26 4.27
C PHE A 40 18.41 -9.85 5.20
N GLY A 41 17.20 -9.96 4.70
CA GLY A 41 16.09 -10.49 5.46
C GLY A 41 14.94 -10.93 4.58
N ILE A 42 13.91 -11.40 5.25
CA ILE A 42 12.64 -11.74 4.63
C ILE A 42 11.52 -10.90 5.24
N THR A 43 10.51 -10.60 4.45
CA THR A 43 9.31 -9.92 4.90
C THR A 43 8.09 -10.77 4.61
N ILE A 44 7.19 -10.85 5.58
CA ILE A 44 5.92 -11.57 5.47
C ILE A 44 4.84 -10.71 6.11
N GLY A 45 3.68 -10.61 5.47
CA GLY A 45 2.62 -9.79 6.03
C GLY A 45 1.29 -9.88 5.30
N LEU A 46 0.38 -9.03 5.74
CA LEU A 46 -0.94 -8.85 5.16
C LEU A 46 -0.97 -7.54 4.39
N ASN A 47 -1.68 -7.53 3.27
CA ASN A 47 -1.94 -6.31 2.52
C ASN A 47 -3.44 -6.08 2.34
N PHE A 48 -3.81 -4.81 2.22
CA PHE A 48 -5.16 -4.37 1.91
C PHE A 48 -5.06 -3.49 0.68
N GLN A 49 -5.57 -4.00 -0.43
CA GLN A 49 -5.53 -3.32 -1.72
C GLN A 49 -6.79 -2.49 -1.92
N ASP A 50 -6.60 -1.22 -2.27
CA ASP A 50 -7.66 -0.26 -2.54
C ASP A 50 -7.38 0.49 -3.84
N MET A 51 -8.38 1.20 -4.34
CA MET A 51 -8.24 2.09 -5.50
C MET A 51 -9.11 3.33 -5.32
N LEU A 52 -8.50 4.48 -5.47
CA LEU A 52 -9.24 5.73 -5.57
C LEU A 52 -9.88 5.81 -6.95
N LEU A 53 -11.20 5.69 -7.00
CA LEU A 53 -11.99 5.73 -8.22
C LEU A 53 -12.52 7.13 -8.46
N THR A 54 -12.47 7.59 -9.71
CA THR A 54 -13.15 8.81 -10.17
C THR A 54 -14.16 8.40 -11.23
N ASN A 55 -15.45 8.51 -10.90
CA ASN A 55 -16.53 8.19 -11.81
C ASN A 55 -16.66 9.26 -12.89
N SER A 56 -17.08 8.86 -14.09
CA SER A 56 -17.28 9.78 -15.23
C SER A 56 -18.57 10.57 -15.10
N GLY A 57 -19.61 9.97 -14.52
CA GLY A 57 -20.95 10.55 -14.46
C GLY A 57 -21.62 10.74 -15.83
N LEU A 58 -21.01 10.18 -16.90
CA LEU A 58 -21.57 10.26 -18.25
C LEU A 58 -22.49 9.06 -18.48
N PRO A 59 -23.62 9.27 -19.20
CA PRO A 59 -24.47 8.17 -19.60
C PRO A 59 -23.77 7.29 -20.63
N ALA A 60 -23.88 5.99 -20.48
CA ALA A 60 -23.45 4.99 -21.44
C ALA A 60 -24.68 4.33 -22.07
N ILE A 61 -24.64 4.04 -23.37
CA ILE A 61 -25.72 3.35 -24.04
C ILE A 61 -25.60 1.87 -23.72
N ASN A 62 -26.63 1.31 -23.10
CA ASN A 62 -26.74 -0.14 -22.90
C ASN A 62 -26.98 -0.83 -24.27
N SER A 63 -26.04 -1.68 -24.68
CA SER A 63 -26.06 -2.36 -25.98
C SER A 63 -27.29 -3.31 -26.15
N GLU A 64 -27.88 -3.79 -25.04
CA GLU A 64 -28.99 -4.72 -25.05
C GLU A 64 -30.36 -4.01 -25.08
N THR A 65 -30.47 -2.91 -24.30
CA THR A 65 -31.76 -2.21 -24.14
C THR A 65 -31.87 -0.95 -24.98
N GLY A 66 -30.73 -0.43 -25.50
CA GLY A 66 -30.65 0.84 -26.23
C GLY A 66 -30.93 2.08 -25.37
N LYS A 67 -31.04 1.94 -24.05
CA LYS A 67 -31.28 3.04 -23.11
C LYS A 67 -29.96 3.65 -22.63
N GLU A 68 -30.01 4.93 -22.29
CA GLU A 68 -28.93 5.61 -21.61
C GLU A 68 -28.95 5.25 -20.12
N GLU A 69 -27.86 4.72 -19.60
CA GLU A 69 -27.68 4.34 -18.20
C GLU A 69 -26.41 5.01 -17.65
N THR A 70 -26.47 5.54 -16.43
CA THR A 70 -25.30 6.10 -15.76
C THR A 70 -24.89 5.18 -14.63
N TRP A 71 -23.63 4.71 -14.68
CA TRP A 71 -23.09 3.76 -13.73
C TRP A 71 -22.03 4.41 -12.85
N PHE A 72 -22.04 4.06 -11.56
CA PHE A 72 -21.06 4.49 -10.58
C PHE A 72 -20.33 3.28 -10.01
N ALA A 73 -19.00 3.31 -10.04
CA ALA A 73 -18.17 2.27 -9.46
C ALA A 73 -17.75 2.64 -8.03
N THR A 74 -17.79 1.67 -7.14
CA THR A 74 -17.31 1.77 -5.76
C THR A 74 -16.58 0.49 -5.33
N ILE A 75 -15.79 0.57 -4.28
CA ILE A 75 -15.14 -0.59 -3.65
C ILE A 75 -15.80 -0.78 -2.28
N PRO A 76 -16.72 -1.76 -2.17
CA PRO A 76 -17.54 -1.92 -0.96
C PRO A 76 -16.76 -2.51 0.22
N ASN A 77 -15.77 -3.38 -0.04
CA ASN A 77 -15.05 -4.12 0.98
C ASN A 77 -13.56 -4.24 0.67
N TYR A 78 -12.75 -4.18 1.71
CA TYR A 78 -11.32 -4.48 1.66
C TYR A 78 -11.11 -5.97 1.91
N SER A 79 -10.60 -6.69 0.94
CA SER A 79 -10.19 -8.08 1.13
C SER A 79 -8.74 -8.13 1.59
N PRO A 80 -8.42 -8.82 2.71
CA PRO A 80 -7.04 -9.00 3.12
C PRO A 80 -6.33 -9.91 2.12
N GLY A 81 -5.17 -9.47 1.69
CA GLY A 81 -4.24 -10.23 0.87
C GLY A 81 -2.99 -10.59 1.65
N PHE A 82 -2.07 -11.27 1.01
CA PHE A 82 -0.82 -11.73 1.58
C PHE A 82 0.37 -11.13 0.83
N THR A 83 1.41 -10.75 1.56
CA THR A 83 2.66 -10.21 1.00
C THR A 83 3.84 -11.01 1.52
N VAL A 84 4.74 -11.38 0.61
CA VAL A 84 6.02 -12.02 0.91
C VAL A 84 7.12 -11.39 0.09
N GLY A 85 8.29 -11.18 0.67
CA GLY A 85 9.40 -10.56 -0.06
C GLY A 85 10.74 -10.74 0.63
N LEU A 86 11.73 -10.16 -0.01
CA LEU A 86 13.11 -10.13 0.47
C LEU A 86 13.45 -8.70 0.89
N ILE A 87 14.38 -8.58 1.81
CA ILE A 87 14.90 -7.29 2.28
C ILE A 87 16.37 -7.24 1.95
N ALA A 88 16.80 -6.13 1.39
CA ALA A 88 18.19 -5.77 1.24
C ALA A 88 18.37 -4.34 1.77
N ASP A 89 19.04 -4.19 2.90
CA ASP A 89 19.37 -2.91 3.52
C ASP A 89 20.85 -2.59 3.30
N LEU A 90 21.12 -1.41 2.77
CA LEU A 90 22.44 -0.82 2.67
C LEU A 90 22.62 0.25 3.75
N PHE A 91 23.60 0.07 4.61
CA PHE A 91 23.97 1.05 5.64
C PHE A 91 24.58 2.29 4.98
N LEU A 92 24.01 3.46 5.23
CA LEU A 92 24.53 4.74 4.78
C LEU A 92 25.22 5.49 5.93
N ASN A 93 24.54 5.57 7.06
CA ASN A 93 25.05 6.21 8.29
C ASN A 93 24.28 5.66 9.51
N PRO A 94 24.69 6.00 10.76
CA PRO A 94 24.04 5.48 11.97
C PRO A 94 22.54 5.70 12.06
N TYR A 95 22.00 6.68 11.33
CA TYR A 95 20.58 7.03 11.35
C TYR A 95 19.82 6.68 10.07
N MET A 96 20.53 6.31 8.99
CA MET A 96 19.91 6.13 7.67
C MET A 96 20.41 4.88 6.97
N ASN A 97 19.47 4.12 6.40
CA ASN A 97 19.75 3.01 5.49
C ASN A 97 18.98 3.23 4.19
N LEU A 98 19.52 2.71 3.09
CA LEU A 98 18.77 2.53 1.85
C LEU A 98 18.24 1.10 1.84
N ARG A 99 16.92 0.95 1.73
CA ARG A 99 16.23 -0.36 1.75
C ARG A 99 15.61 -0.65 0.39
N PHE A 100 15.87 -1.83 -0.12
CA PHE A 100 15.19 -2.40 -1.27
C PHE A 100 14.42 -3.64 -0.82
N THR A 101 13.10 -3.69 -1.10
CA THR A 101 12.23 -4.77 -0.61
C THR A 101 11.42 -5.36 -1.76
N PRO A 102 12.03 -6.13 -2.70
CA PRO A 102 11.27 -6.83 -3.73
C PRO A 102 10.29 -7.79 -3.09
N SER A 103 9.01 -7.69 -3.47
CA SER A 103 7.94 -8.46 -2.83
C SER A 103 6.82 -8.83 -3.81
N LEU A 104 6.19 -9.97 -3.51
CA LEU A 104 4.96 -10.42 -4.16
C LEU A 104 3.79 -10.15 -3.20
N SER A 105 2.80 -9.44 -3.69
CA SER A 105 1.58 -9.13 -2.95
C SER A 105 0.39 -9.71 -3.68
N PHE A 106 -0.27 -10.68 -3.07
CA PHE A 106 -1.47 -11.35 -3.56
C PHE A 106 -2.69 -10.72 -2.94
N GLY A 107 -3.75 -10.50 -3.74
CA GLY A 107 -4.99 -9.95 -3.21
C GLY A 107 -6.06 -9.83 -4.28
N ASP A 108 -7.26 -9.55 -3.81
CA ASP A 108 -8.44 -9.38 -4.64
C ASP A 108 -9.03 -7.99 -4.40
N LYS A 109 -9.55 -7.36 -5.47
CA LYS A 109 -10.28 -6.11 -5.42
C LYS A 109 -11.73 -6.36 -5.82
N ALA A 110 -12.64 -6.14 -4.90
CA ALA A 110 -14.06 -6.21 -5.18
C ALA A 110 -14.54 -4.84 -5.68
N PHE A 111 -15.15 -4.82 -6.87
CA PHE A 111 -15.81 -3.64 -7.43
C PHE A 111 -17.32 -3.85 -7.42
N GLU A 112 -18.05 -2.81 -7.06
CA GLU A 112 -19.50 -2.77 -7.16
C GLU A 112 -19.87 -1.60 -8.06
N PHE A 113 -20.58 -1.91 -9.14
CA PHE A 113 -21.16 -0.93 -10.06
C PHE A 113 -22.64 -0.79 -9.72
N VAL A 114 -23.08 0.44 -9.53
CA VAL A 114 -24.45 0.78 -9.18
C VAL A 114 -25.00 1.75 -10.23
N GLU A 115 -26.15 1.45 -10.78
CA GLU A 115 -26.86 2.36 -11.68
C GLU A 115 -27.42 3.54 -10.89
N GLN A 116 -27.53 4.70 -11.54
CA GLN A 116 -27.97 5.96 -10.93
C GLN A 116 -29.36 5.85 -10.25
N GLU A 117 -30.26 5.08 -10.81
CA GLU A 117 -31.60 4.84 -10.25
C GLU A 117 -31.61 3.74 -9.18
N PHE A 118 -30.44 3.16 -8.85
CA PHE A 118 -30.29 2.04 -7.92
C PHE A 118 -31.11 0.78 -8.29
N SER A 119 -31.54 0.69 -9.53
CA SER A 119 -32.36 -0.42 -10.05
C SER A 119 -31.52 -1.68 -10.23
N GLU A 120 -30.25 -1.51 -10.65
CA GLU A 120 -29.32 -2.59 -10.90
C GLU A 120 -27.99 -2.41 -10.15
N ARG A 121 -27.44 -3.56 -9.72
CA ARG A 121 -26.10 -3.64 -9.09
C ARG A 121 -25.33 -4.79 -9.71
N PHE A 122 -24.12 -4.50 -10.11
CA PHE A 122 -23.21 -5.50 -10.65
C PHE A 122 -21.94 -5.57 -9.78
N LYS A 123 -21.62 -6.76 -9.26
CA LYS A 123 -20.42 -7.00 -8.46
C LYS A 123 -19.42 -7.84 -9.24
N THR A 124 -18.18 -7.41 -9.25
CA THR A 124 -17.09 -8.17 -9.84
C THR A 124 -15.86 -8.13 -8.93
N THR A 125 -15.06 -9.19 -8.98
CA THR A 125 -13.84 -9.28 -8.21
C THR A 125 -12.67 -9.48 -9.16
N ILE A 126 -11.74 -8.55 -9.16
CA ILE A 126 -10.54 -8.59 -9.99
C ILE A 126 -9.37 -9.05 -9.13
N ARG A 127 -8.74 -10.14 -9.53
CA ARG A 127 -7.54 -10.65 -8.88
C ARG A 127 -6.36 -9.75 -9.23
N SER A 128 -5.64 -9.26 -8.22
CA SER A 128 -4.48 -8.38 -8.38
C SER A 128 -3.27 -8.94 -7.65
N ASN A 129 -2.28 -9.40 -8.42
CA ASN A 129 -1.05 -9.97 -7.90
C ASN A 129 0.11 -9.05 -8.30
N TYR A 130 0.61 -8.26 -7.36
CA TYR A 130 1.66 -7.30 -7.62
C TYR A 130 3.06 -7.88 -7.34
N LEU A 131 3.93 -7.79 -8.35
CA LEU A 131 5.37 -7.82 -8.13
C LEU A 131 5.81 -6.38 -7.84
N MET A 132 6.17 -6.10 -6.60
CA MET A 132 6.57 -4.77 -6.14
C MET A 132 8.09 -4.66 -5.99
N ALA A 133 8.62 -3.51 -6.32
CA ALA A 133 10.04 -3.17 -6.16
C ALA A 133 10.18 -1.78 -5.51
N PRO A 134 9.89 -1.64 -4.21
CA PRO A 134 10.09 -0.39 -3.49
C PRO A 134 11.57 -0.15 -3.18
N VAL A 135 11.97 1.12 -3.27
CA VAL A 135 13.26 1.64 -2.82
C VAL A 135 12.97 2.74 -1.81
N ASP A 136 13.33 2.51 -0.56
CA ASP A 136 13.00 3.36 0.58
C ASP A 136 14.25 3.82 1.30
N VAL A 137 14.21 5.04 1.82
CA VAL A 137 15.15 5.51 2.83
C VAL A 137 14.55 5.17 4.20
N LYS A 138 15.24 4.33 4.97
CA LYS A 138 14.90 3.98 6.35
C LYS A 138 15.62 4.93 7.30
N ILE A 139 14.88 5.80 7.97
CA ILE A 139 15.38 6.75 8.95
C ILE A 139 15.13 6.19 10.34
N ARG A 140 16.20 5.94 11.09
CA ARG A 140 16.18 5.27 12.38
C ARG A 140 16.46 6.25 13.51
N SER A 141 15.76 6.10 14.63
CA SER A 141 16.06 6.83 15.86
C SER A 141 17.35 6.32 16.52
N MET A 142 17.73 6.90 17.64
CA MET A 142 18.70 6.28 18.55
C MET A 142 18.14 4.95 19.05
N ARG A 143 19.03 3.95 19.20
CA ARG A 143 18.65 2.66 19.76
C ARG A 143 18.42 2.79 21.26
N LEU A 144 17.24 2.36 21.70
CA LEU A 144 16.84 2.32 23.09
C LEU A 144 16.87 0.86 23.55
N ASN A 145 17.96 0.46 24.25
CA ASN A 145 18.15 -0.94 24.67
C ASN A 145 18.09 -1.92 23.48
N ASN A 146 17.02 -2.70 23.36
CA ASN A 146 16.81 -3.72 22.32
C ASN A 146 15.71 -3.36 21.32
N TYR A 147 15.28 -2.12 21.24
CA TYR A 147 14.33 -1.66 20.25
C TYR A 147 14.78 -0.34 19.61
N ARG A 148 14.38 -0.13 18.37
CA ARG A 148 14.75 1.03 17.56
C ARG A 148 13.64 1.41 16.62
N PRO A 149 12.83 2.44 16.95
CA PRO A 149 11.80 2.95 16.04
C PRO A 149 12.44 3.55 14.78
N TYR A 150 11.73 3.43 13.67
CA TYR A 150 12.13 4.02 12.39
C TYR A 150 10.95 4.44 11.54
N VAL A 151 11.24 5.30 10.58
CA VAL A 151 10.33 5.72 9.50
C VAL A 151 10.95 5.29 8.18
N ILE A 152 10.12 4.91 7.24
CA ILE A 152 10.53 4.69 5.86
C ILE A 152 9.80 5.65 4.94
N ALA A 153 10.49 6.13 3.92
CA ALA A 153 9.90 6.92 2.84
C ALA A 153 10.65 6.63 1.55
N GLY A 154 9.93 6.49 0.44
CA GLY A 154 10.54 6.18 -0.83
C GLY A 154 9.58 6.13 -1.98
N ALA A 155 9.98 5.42 -3.03
CA ALA A 155 9.19 5.20 -4.23
C ALA A 155 9.11 3.71 -4.55
N PHE A 156 8.05 3.32 -5.23
CA PHE A 156 7.88 1.95 -5.70
C PHE A 156 7.49 1.89 -7.16
N SER A 157 7.84 0.80 -7.81
CA SER A 157 7.20 0.33 -9.03
C SER A 157 6.55 -1.02 -8.73
N ALA A 158 5.40 -1.27 -9.35
CA ALA A 158 4.66 -2.51 -9.20
C ALA A 158 4.15 -2.97 -10.56
N LEU A 159 4.28 -4.26 -10.82
CA LEU A 159 3.76 -4.93 -12.00
C LEU A 159 2.64 -5.86 -11.58
N ASP A 160 1.43 -5.64 -12.09
CA ASP A 160 0.29 -6.53 -11.83
C ASP A 160 0.37 -7.76 -12.77
N LEU A 161 0.55 -8.91 -12.17
CA LEU A 161 0.64 -10.21 -12.85
C LEU A 161 -0.72 -10.93 -12.94
N GLY A 162 -1.73 -10.42 -12.23
CA GLY A 162 -3.05 -11.03 -12.11
C GLY A 162 -4.05 -10.62 -13.17
N LEU A 163 -3.70 -9.67 -14.03
CA LEU A 163 -4.60 -9.09 -15.02
C LEU A 163 -5.09 -10.11 -16.04
N LYS A 164 -6.40 -10.11 -16.28
CA LYS A 164 -7.04 -10.90 -17.32
C LYS A 164 -7.68 -9.99 -18.37
N LYS A 165 -7.82 -10.52 -19.56
CA LYS A 165 -8.62 -9.92 -20.62
C LYS A 165 -10.11 -10.30 -20.45
N ASP A 166 -11.01 -9.62 -21.16
CA ASP A 166 -12.46 -9.85 -21.10
C ASP A 166 -13.09 -9.61 -19.70
N GLU A 167 -12.44 -8.79 -18.86
CA GLU A 167 -12.98 -8.38 -17.56
C GLU A 167 -13.77 -7.06 -17.71
N PRO A 168 -14.79 -6.80 -16.87
CA PRO A 168 -15.56 -5.55 -16.91
C PRO A 168 -14.69 -4.30 -16.80
N LEU A 169 -13.56 -4.39 -16.08
CA LEU A 169 -12.59 -3.32 -15.93
C LEU A 169 -11.19 -3.83 -16.27
N LEU A 170 -10.58 -3.26 -17.30
CA LEU A 170 -9.18 -3.53 -17.66
C LEU A 170 -8.26 -2.53 -16.97
N LEU A 171 -7.25 -3.04 -16.28
CA LEU A 171 -6.23 -2.23 -15.60
C LEU A 171 -4.90 -2.33 -16.35
N LYS A 172 -4.13 -1.25 -16.34
CA LYS A 172 -2.75 -1.24 -16.83
C LYS A 172 -1.85 -2.06 -15.91
N PRO A 173 -0.93 -2.85 -16.46
CA PRO A 173 -0.10 -3.72 -15.65
C PRO A 173 0.89 -2.97 -14.76
N MET A 174 1.31 -1.77 -15.18
CA MET A 174 2.37 -1.03 -14.50
C MET A 174 1.81 0.09 -13.63
N ASN A 175 2.20 0.07 -12.36
CA ASN A 175 1.89 1.10 -11.37
C ASN A 175 3.18 1.60 -10.73
N TYR A 176 3.27 2.88 -10.45
CA TYR A 176 4.36 3.49 -9.71
C TYR A 176 3.81 4.55 -8.74
N GLY A 177 4.55 4.77 -7.68
CA GLY A 177 4.09 5.69 -6.65
C GLY A 177 5.11 5.91 -5.55
N ILE A 178 4.62 6.43 -4.43
CA ILE A 178 5.39 6.71 -3.23
C ILE A 178 5.01 5.78 -2.10
N THR A 179 5.97 5.49 -1.23
CA THR A 179 5.80 4.73 0.01
C THR A 179 6.12 5.59 1.21
N ILE A 180 5.34 5.43 2.27
CA ILE A 180 5.63 5.98 3.59
C ILE A 180 5.27 4.90 4.60
N GLY A 181 6.10 4.71 5.62
CA GLY A 181 5.82 3.70 6.64
C GLY A 181 6.49 3.99 7.97
N LEU A 182 6.06 3.24 8.97
CA LEU A 182 6.54 3.29 10.34
C LEU A 182 6.83 1.86 10.79
N GLY A 183 7.91 1.68 11.55
CA GLY A 183 8.24 0.40 12.11
C GLY A 183 9.12 0.52 13.34
N CYS A 184 9.38 -0.63 13.94
CA CYS A 184 10.28 -0.70 15.09
C CYS A 184 11.13 -1.96 15.00
N ASP A 185 12.45 -1.80 14.99
CA ASP A 185 13.39 -2.91 15.05
C ASP A 185 13.47 -3.44 16.49
N PHE A 186 13.18 -4.71 16.71
CA PHE A 186 13.35 -5.44 17.97
C PHE A 186 14.53 -6.39 17.83
N TYR A 187 15.58 -6.15 18.63
CA TYR A 187 16.82 -6.93 18.59
C TYR A 187 16.70 -8.11 19.55
N LEU A 188 16.48 -9.29 19.03
CA LEU A 188 16.58 -10.56 19.75
C LEU A 188 18.05 -11.05 19.75
N PRO A 189 18.41 -12.06 20.54
CA PRO A 189 19.80 -12.53 20.61
C PRO A 189 20.38 -12.96 19.26
N ILE A 190 19.57 -13.56 18.38
CA ILE A 190 20.00 -14.16 17.10
C ILE A 190 19.46 -13.38 15.90
N ILE A 191 18.21 -12.93 15.94
CA ILE A 191 17.52 -12.30 14.83
C ILE A 191 16.97 -10.93 15.24
N LYS A 192 16.75 -10.08 14.25
CA LYS A 192 16.02 -8.82 14.40
C LYS A 192 14.63 -9.00 13.80
N ILE A 193 13.59 -8.67 14.56
CA ILE A 193 12.20 -8.68 14.10
C ILE A 193 11.72 -7.23 14.06
N ALA A 194 11.16 -6.82 12.92
CA ALA A 194 10.66 -5.47 12.76
C ALA A 194 9.23 -5.47 12.22
N PRO A 195 8.22 -5.35 13.10
CA PRO A 195 6.87 -5.00 12.66
C PRO A 195 6.88 -3.64 11.97
N GLU A 196 6.22 -3.56 10.81
CA GLU A 196 6.17 -2.37 9.97
C GLU A 196 4.77 -2.22 9.39
N ILE A 197 4.27 -0.99 9.37
CA ILE A 197 3.10 -0.59 8.58
C ILE A 197 3.57 0.33 7.45
N ARG A 198 3.17 0.00 6.23
CA ARG A 198 3.53 0.71 5.01
C ARG A 198 2.29 1.16 4.27
N PHE A 199 2.27 2.41 3.85
CA PHE A 199 1.26 3.01 2.99
C PHE A 199 1.86 3.25 1.61
N CYS A 200 1.24 2.68 0.59
CA CYS A 200 1.65 2.83 -0.80
C CYS A 200 0.58 3.65 -1.54
N PHE A 201 1.00 4.75 -2.15
CA PHE A 201 0.14 5.65 -2.92
C PHE A 201 0.59 5.64 -4.38
N GLY A 202 -0.22 5.06 -5.26
CA GLY A 202 -0.01 5.14 -6.71
C GLY A 202 -0.12 6.60 -7.18
N LEU A 203 0.59 6.92 -8.23
CA LEU A 203 0.56 8.25 -8.86
C LEU A 203 -0.05 8.23 -10.26
N ASN A 204 -0.02 7.08 -10.93
CA ASN A 204 -0.55 6.93 -12.28
C ASN A 204 -1.99 6.44 -12.30
N ASN A 205 -2.70 6.78 -13.39
CA ASN A 205 -4.00 6.21 -13.71
C ASN A 205 -3.80 4.81 -14.32
N VAL A 206 -4.35 3.80 -13.65
CA VAL A 206 -4.25 2.40 -14.11
C VAL A 206 -5.48 1.93 -14.88
N VAL A 207 -6.52 2.73 -15.03
CA VAL A 207 -7.68 2.36 -15.85
C VAL A 207 -7.31 2.44 -17.32
N GLU A 208 -7.50 1.33 -18.05
CA GLU A 208 -7.33 1.27 -19.51
C GLU A 208 -8.69 1.51 -20.19
N LYS A 209 -8.75 2.55 -21.03
CA LYS A 209 -9.97 2.90 -21.76
C LYS A 209 -10.06 2.28 -23.15
N ASN A 210 -8.90 1.92 -23.71
CA ASN A 210 -8.87 1.30 -25.02
C ASN A 210 -9.17 -0.20 -24.91
N ARG A 211 -10.44 -0.55 -25.07
CA ARG A 211 -10.98 -1.89 -24.83
C ARG A 211 -11.08 -2.71 -26.12
N THR A 212 -9.93 -2.93 -26.78
CA THR A 212 -9.84 -3.81 -27.96
C THR A 212 -9.87 -5.30 -27.60
N ASP A 213 -9.84 -5.60 -26.30
CA ASP A 213 -9.81 -6.96 -25.74
C ASP A 213 -11.22 -7.55 -25.52
N LEU A 214 -12.27 -6.70 -25.52
CA LEU A 214 -13.62 -7.16 -25.21
C LEU A 214 -14.24 -7.98 -26.33
N THR A 215 -14.68 -9.18 -26.00
CA THR A 215 -15.54 -10.02 -26.84
C THR A 215 -17.01 -9.63 -26.66
N ASP A 216 -17.39 -9.24 -25.44
CA ASP A 216 -18.74 -8.78 -25.11
C ASP A 216 -18.79 -7.26 -24.89
N PHE A 217 -19.37 -6.55 -25.85
CA PHE A 217 -19.50 -5.08 -25.79
C PHE A 217 -20.47 -4.60 -24.69
N SER A 218 -21.29 -5.46 -24.10
CA SER A 218 -22.17 -5.10 -22.99
C SER A 218 -21.40 -4.67 -21.75
N LEU A 219 -20.15 -5.15 -21.60
CA LEU A 219 -19.25 -4.80 -20.50
C LEU A 219 -18.63 -3.40 -20.63
N MET A 220 -18.75 -2.76 -21.81
CA MET A 220 -18.13 -1.45 -22.06
C MET A 220 -18.71 -0.36 -21.15
N LYS A 221 -20.00 -0.46 -20.80
CA LYS A 221 -20.68 0.47 -19.88
C LYS A 221 -19.99 0.60 -18.52
N TYR A 222 -19.39 -0.49 -18.02
CA TYR A 222 -18.65 -0.47 -16.74
C TYR A 222 -17.28 0.18 -16.85
N SER A 223 -16.59 0.02 -17.99
CA SER A 223 -15.33 0.72 -18.26
C SER A 223 -15.53 2.21 -18.44
N ASP A 224 -16.62 2.64 -19.06
CA ASP A 224 -16.95 4.04 -19.32
C ASP A 224 -17.44 4.76 -18.05
N ALA A 225 -17.95 4.02 -17.07
CA ALA A 225 -18.33 4.54 -15.76
C ALA A 225 -17.15 5.20 -15.01
N LEU A 226 -15.90 4.81 -15.33
CA LEU A 226 -14.71 5.30 -14.65
C LEU A 226 -13.89 6.20 -15.55
N THR A 227 -13.48 7.38 -15.01
CA THR A 227 -12.50 8.28 -15.66
C THR A 227 -11.08 7.95 -15.21
N ARG A 228 -10.90 7.66 -13.92
CA ARG A 228 -9.59 7.46 -13.32
C ARG A 228 -9.66 6.44 -12.19
N GLY A 229 -8.61 5.62 -12.08
CA GLY A 229 -8.37 4.74 -10.95
C GLY A 229 -6.92 4.81 -10.52
N VAL A 230 -6.68 5.14 -9.26
CA VAL A 230 -5.32 5.23 -8.68
C VAL A 230 -5.20 4.20 -7.57
N PRO A 231 -4.31 3.20 -7.71
CA PRO A 231 -4.13 2.17 -6.70
C PRO A 231 -3.57 2.71 -5.39
N ARG A 232 -4.06 2.18 -4.29
CA ARG A 232 -3.54 2.38 -2.95
C ARG A 232 -3.38 1.03 -2.27
N MET A 233 -2.43 0.95 -1.34
CA MET A 233 -2.24 -0.28 -0.58
C MET A 233 -1.74 0.04 0.81
N ILE A 234 -2.27 -0.68 1.81
CA ILE A 234 -1.76 -0.68 3.18
C ILE A 234 -1.17 -2.07 3.41
N ILE A 235 0.08 -2.13 3.89
CA ILE A 235 0.79 -3.38 4.12
C ILE A 235 1.25 -3.42 5.57
N PHE A 236 0.88 -4.48 6.28
CA PHE A 236 1.38 -4.80 7.61
C PHE A 236 2.35 -5.97 7.49
N THR A 237 3.62 -5.74 7.79
CA THR A 237 4.65 -6.77 7.66
C THR A 237 5.39 -7.01 8.95
N PHE A 238 5.89 -8.24 9.08
CA PHE A 238 6.95 -8.61 10.00
C PHE A 238 8.20 -8.87 9.17
N ASN A 239 9.23 -8.11 9.45
CA ASN A 239 10.52 -8.18 8.79
C ASN A 239 11.47 -8.96 9.70
N PHE A 240 12.18 -9.95 9.14
CA PHE A 240 13.13 -10.81 9.83
C PHE A 240 14.51 -10.61 9.19
N GLU A 241 15.44 -10.05 9.95
CA GLU A 241 16.80 -9.71 9.50
C GLU A 241 17.88 -10.29 10.44
#